data_a8dae38fd96a4db309efbe2315058d8b
#
_entry.id   a8dae38fd96a4db309efbe2315058d8b
#
_cell.length_a   1.000
_cell.length_b   1.000
_cell.length_c   1.000
_cell.angle_alpha   90.00
_cell.angle_beta   90.00
_cell.angle_gamma   90.00
#
_symmetry.space_group_name_H-M   'P 1'
#
loop_
_entity.id
_entity.type
_entity.pdbx_description
1 polymer ?
#
loop_
_entity_poly.entity_id
_entity_poly.type
_entity_poly.pdbx_seq_one_letter_code
_entity_poly.pdbx_strand_id
1 'polypeptide(L)'
;MPSSKNSPQSHLKESVVSESQPSSAGNTRSSVARMLDILDLFTPTTTKVQVDEVGQLLGVGRSTSYRYFQELCDSGLLVQQGKGWYTLGSRVIELEQLLQLSDPLLNAGKTVMTDMLDICQNRTLLLCTLFKDRVLCIHQIGPDHITHNNEKMPIYRGRGSALPLFQGAGSQIILAHLVPHQIRSMYLLRQDEITAAGLGTSWKEFRTNLTMIRKQGFVTTVGKLNPRVLALAVPINNYAGQITGSLLLLCNNTNTEREHVLNLIPRLKSECQRISELKLDFIRRQDLVVNNKLF
;
A
#
# COMPACT_ATOMS: atom_id res chain seq x y z
N MET A 1 -52.89 15.91 24.58
CA MET A 1 -52.15 14.74 25.11
C MET A 1 -51.16 14.30 24.08
N PRO A 2 -49.87 14.09 24.41
CA PRO A 2 -48.76 14.26 23.48
C PRO A 2 -48.39 13.00 22.75
N SER A 3 -48.08 13.15 21.49
CA SER A 3 -47.51 12.19 20.58
C SER A 3 -46.02 12.03 20.82
N SER A 4 -45.57 10.83 21.17
CA SER A 4 -44.15 10.48 21.25
C SER A 4 -43.60 10.09 19.88
N LYS A 5 -42.66 10.87 19.38
CA LYS A 5 -41.79 10.52 18.24
C LYS A 5 -40.67 9.63 18.76
N ASN A 6 -40.62 8.39 18.32
CA ASN A 6 -39.44 7.55 18.43
C ASN A 6 -38.79 7.42 17.04
N SER A 7 -37.66 8.04 16.91
CA SER A 7 -36.72 7.79 15.79
C SER A 7 -35.73 6.68 16.22
N PRO A 8 -35.44 5.68 15.39
CA PRO A 8 -34.37 4.72 15.68
C PRO A 8 -33.03 5.31 15.33
N GLN A 9 -32.20 5.51 16.33
CA GLN A 9 -30.77 5.79 16.15
C GLN A 9 -30.08 4.51 15.67
N SER A 10 -29.57 4.54 14.46
CA SER A 10 -28.70 3.51 13.92
C SER A 10 -27.31 3.62 14.55
N HIS A 11 -26.96 2.68 15.40
CA HIS A 11 -25.58 2.49 15.87
C HIS A 11 -24.73 1.89 14.74
N LEU A 12 -24.08 2.73 13.96
CA LEU A 12 -22.90 2.37 13.20
C LEU A 12 -21.74 2.26 14.20
N LYS A 13 -21.37 1.04 14.55
CA LYS A 13 -20.12 0.76 15.25
C LYS A 13 -18.96 1.04 14.28
N GLU A 14 -18.28 2.14 14.54
CA GLU A 14 -16.96 2.45 13.98
C GLU A 14 -16.00 1.32 14.33
N SER A 15 -15.50 0.63 13.32
CA SER A 15 -14.35 -0.23 13.45
C SER A 15 -13.12 0.66 13.63
N VAL A 16 -12.70 0.83 14.86
CA VAL A 16 -11.47 1.49 15.26
C VAL A 16 -10.31 0.76 14.59
N VAL A 17 -9.72 1.41 13.60
CA VAL A 17 -8.39 1.06 13.10
C VAL A 17 -7.43 1.34 14.25
N SER A 18 -6.81 0.31 14.80
CA SER A 18 -5.84 0.42 15.87
C SER A 18 -4.70 1.34 15.42
N GLU A 19 -4.63 2.50 16.06
CA GLU A 19 -3.51 3.43 15.96
C GLU A 19 -2.26 2.69 16.46
N SER A 20 -1.29 2.51 15.55
CA SER A 20 0.04 2.07 15.91
C SER A 20 0.70 3.20 16.71
N GLN A 21 0.74 3.07 18.02
CA GLN A 21 1.53 3.94 18.88
C GLN A 21 3.01 3.85 18.48
N PRO A 22 3.74 4.96 18.40
CA PRO A 22 5.16 4.94 18.15
C PRO A 22 5.87 4.25 19.33
N SER A 23 6.53 3.12 19.05
CA SER A 23 7.33 2.38 20.02
C SER A 23 8.42 3.29 20.60
N SER A 24 8.40 3.48 21.91
CA SER A 24 9.43 4.14 22.70
C SER A 24 10.68 3.26 22.79
N ALA A 25 11.49 3.24 21.74
CA ALA A 25 12.88 2.81 21.79
C ALA A 25 13.73 4.03 21.52
N GLY A 26 14.58 4.40 22.49
CA GLY A 26 15.42 5.59 22.50
C GLY A 26 16.47 5.64 21.38
N ASN A 27 16.02 5.85 20.17
CA ASN A 27 16.84 6.27 19.06
C ASN A 27 16.54 7.76 18.85
N THR A 28 17.49 8.63 19.10
CA THR A 28 17.36 10.08 18.91
C THR A 28 17.17 10.36 17.42
N ARG A 29 15.91 10.30 16.94
CA ARG A 29 15.58 10.68 15.58
C ARG A 29 16.04 12.10 15.30
N SER A 30 16.71 12.32 14.17
CA SER A 30 17.17 13.65 13.77
C SER A 30 15.99 14.62 13.64
N SER A 31 16.25 15.92 13.76
CA SER A 31 15.22 16.96 13.55
C SER A 31 14.61 16.87 12.15
N VAL A 32 15.42 16.55 11.15
CA VAL A 32 14.96 16.33 9.76
C VAL A 32 14.01 15.14 9.67
N ALA A 33 14.33 14.03 10.31
CA ALA A 33 13.45 12.85 10.32
C ALA A 33 12.09 13.18 10.95
N ARG A 34 12.07 13.90 12.09
CA ARG A 34 10.82 14.34 12.75
C ARG A 34 10.00 15.30 11.89
N MET A 35 10.67 16.20 11.17
CA MET A 35 10.00 17.11 10.23
C MET A 35 9.33 16.32 9.10
N LEU A 36 10.01 15.31 8.53
CA LEU A 36 9.45 14.47 7.47
C LEU A 36 8.33 13.53 7.97
N ASP A 37 8.35 13.13 9.25
CA ASP A 37 7.27 12.33 9.88
C ASP A 37 5.90 13.08 9.83
N ILE A 38 5.91 14.42 9.70
CA ILE A 38 4.68 15.21 9.49
C ILE A 38 3.92 14.77 8.23
N LEU A 39 4.64 14.38 7.18
CA LEU A 39 4.02 13.93 5.94
C LEU A 39 3.31 12.58 6.09
N ASP A 40 3.75 11.73 7.03
CA ASP A 40 3.13 10.44 7.33
C ASP A 40 1.78 10.58 8.08
N LEU A 41 1.44 11.77 8.58
CA LEU A 41 0.15 12.07 9.24
C LEU A 41 -1.00 12.26 8.25
N PHE A 42 -0.68 12.55 6.98
CA PHE A 42 -1.71 12.70 5.96
C PHE A 42 -2.21 11.33 5.50
N THR A 43 -3.51 11.14 5.60
CA THR A 43 -4.21 9.91 5.22
C THR A 43 -5.46 10.25 4.41
N PRO A 44 -6.14 9.30 3.76
CA PRO A 44 -7.43 9.55 3.13
C PRO A 44 -8.50 10.13 4.06
N THR A 45 -8.40 9.87 5.36
CA THR A 45 -9.31 10.39 6.39
C THR A 45 -8.77 11.66 7.07
N THR A 46 -7.46 11.90 7.03
CA THR A 46 -6.78 13.06 7.63
C THR A 46 -6.12 13.90 6.54
N THR A 47 -6.92 14.71 5.85
CA THR A 47 -6.44 15.53 4.73
C THR A 47 -5.86 16.88 5.15
N LYS A 48 -5.99 17.25 6.43
CA LYS A 48 -5.43 18.47 7.03
C LYS A 48 -4.97 18.18 8.46
N VAL A 49 -3.91 18.85 8.87
CA VAL A 49 -3.31 18.71 10.21
C VAL A 49 -3.15 20.06 10.89
N GLN A 50 -3.21 20.09 12.21
CA GLN A 50 -3.01 21.29 13.01
C GLN A 50 -1.62 21.30 13.65
N VAL A 51 -0.89 22.42 13.53
CA VAL A 51 0.52 22.51 13.95
C VAL A 51 0.71 22.25 15.45
N ASP A 52 -0.20 22.70 16.31
CA ASP A 52 -0.10 22.54 17.75
C ASP A 52 -0.33 21.07 18.18
N GLU A 53 -1.27 20.36 17.55
CA GLU A 53 -1.51 18.92 17.78
C GLU A 53 -0.29 18.09 17.34
N VAL A 54 0.25 18.39 16.15
CA VAL A 54 1.44 17.70 15.62
C VAL A 54 2.66 17.94 16.48
N GLY A 55 2.84 19.15 17.02
CA GLY A 55 3.92 19.44 17.97
C GLY A 55 3.87 18.54 19.22
N GLN A 56 2.69 18.31 19.76
CA GLN A 56 2.48 17.40 20.90
C GLN A 56 2.77 15.94 20.50
N LEU A 57 2.27 15.51 19.35
CA LEU A 57 2.48 14.14 18.84
C LEU A 57 3.96 13.81 18.62
N LEU A 58 4.73 14.77 18.07
CA LEU A 58 6.16 14.60 17.80
C LEU A 58 7.05 14.86 19.03
N GLY A 59 6.48 15.30 20.15
CA GLY A 59 7.21 15.63 21.36
C GLY A 59 8.17 16.82 21.17
N VAL A 60 7.80 17.82 20.35
CA VAL A 60 8.60 19.01 20.09
C VAL A 60 7.91 20.27 20.62
N GLY A 61 8.73 21.26 21.00
CA GLY A 61 8.20 22.55 21.44
C GLY A 61 7.49 23.30 20.30
N ARG A 62 6.52 24.15 20.66
CA ARG A 62 5.68 24.89 19.72
C ARG A 62 6.49 25.65 18.66
N SER A 63 7.53 26.37 19.02
CA SER A 63 8.39 27.10 18.08
C SER A 63 9.09 26.15 17.08
N THR A 64 9.51 24.97 17.52
CA THR A 64 10.12 23.96 16.66
C THR A 64 9.08 23.37 15.70
N SER A 65 7.86 23.11 16.16
CA SER A 65 6.77 22.65 15.32
C SER A 65 6.48 23.65 14.20
N TYR A 66 6.27 24.94 14.54
CA TYR A 66 6.04 26.00 13.55
C TYR A 66 7.19 26.12 12.55
N ARG A 67 8.44 25.97 12.97
CA ARG A 67 9.60 25.97 12.06
C ARG A 67 9.55 24.79 11.09
N TYR A 68 9.22 23.59 11.54
CA TYR A 68 9.09 22.42 10.64
C TYR A 68 8.00 22.63 9.59
N PHE A 69 6.85 23.17 10.00
CA PHE A 69 5.77 23.48 9.06
C PHE A 69 6.16 24.57 8.06
N GLN A 70 6.91 25.59 8.52
CA GLN A 70 7.42 26.65 7.63
C GLN A 70 8.36 26.07 6.57
N GLU A 71 9.35 25.26 6.95
CA GLU A 71 10.28 24.61 6.01
C GLU A 71 9.55 23.72 4.99
N LEU A 72 8.51 22.99 5.43
CA LEU A 72 7.71 22.19 4.54
C LEU A 72 6.83 23.03 3.60
N CYS A 73 6.39 24.22 4.03
CA CYS A 73 5.69 25.17 3.17
C CYS A 73 6.64 25.83 2.17
N ASP A 74 7.83 26.25 2.60
CA ASP A 74 8.84 26.85 1.73
C ASP A 74 9.31 25.87 0.65
N SER A 75 9.36 24.57 0.97
CA SER A 75 9.60 23.50 -0.01
C SER A 75 8.40 23.20 -0.93
N GLY A 76 7.22 23.76 -0.68
CA GLY A 76 5.98 23.49 -1.40
C GLY A 76 5.31 22.15 -1.08
N LEU A 77 5.84 21.39 -0.11
CA LEU A 77 5.25 20.11 0.32
C LEU A 77 3.98 20.29 1.14
N LEU A 78 3.88 21.38 1.88
CA LEU A 78 2.67 21.78 2.59
C LEU A 78 2.19 23.18 2.11
N VAL A 79 0.93 23.46 2.40
CA VAL A 79 0.34 24.80 2.25
C VAL A 79 -0.54 25.10 3.45
N GLN A 80 -0.43 26.33 3.96
CA GLN A 80 -1.24 26.77 5.08
C GLN A 80 -2.66 27.11 4.63
N GLN A 81 -3.65 26.54 5.32
CA GLN A 81 -5.07 26.78 5.09
C GLN A 81 -5.72 27.38 6.35
N GLY A 82 -5.51 28.71 6.56
CA GLY A 82 -5.97 29.39 7.75
C GLY A 82 -5.02 29.25 8.96
N LYS A 83 -5.44 29.74 10.13
CA LYS A 83 -4.57 29.80 11.32
C LYS A 83 -4.27 28.40 11.85
N GLY A 84 -2.99 27.98 11.71
CA GLY A 84 -2.47 26.74 12.29
C GLY A 84 -2.89 25.44 11.59
N TRP A 85 -3.66 25.51 10.48
CA TRP A 85 -4.03 24.34 9.68
C TRP A 85 -3.22 24.25 8.40
N TYR A 86 -2.81 23.02 8.03
CA TYR A 86 -1.99 22.75 6.87
C TYR A 86 -2.50 21.55 6.09
N THR A 87 -2.33 21.59 4.76
CA THR A 87 -2.65 20.52 3.80
C THR A 87 -1.42 20.21 2.95
N LEU A 88 -1.47 19.13 2.18
CA LEU A 88 -0.41 18.84 1.19
C LEU A 88 -0.37 19.96 0.14
N GLY A 89 0.84 20.35 -0.23
CA GLY A 89 1.13 21.39 -1.23
C GLY A 89 1.27 20.82 -2.65
N SER A 90 1.26 21.71 -3.65
CA SER A 90 1.30 21.33 -5.07
C SER A 90 2.61 20.65 -5.50
N ARG A 91 3.69 20.81 -4.75
CA ARG A 91 4.97 20.12 -5.01
C ARG A 91 4.80 18.60 -5.02
N VAL A 92 3.85 18.06 -4.25
CA VAL A 92 3.54 16.61 -4.25
C VAL A 92 3.07 16.14 -5.62
N ILE A 93 2.29 16.97 -6.35
CA ILE A 93 1.81 16.65 -7.71
C ILE A 93 2.98 16.63 -8.70
N GLU A 94 3.91 17.58 -8.60
CA GLU A 94 5.11 17.59 -9.46
C GLU A 94 6.00 16.36 -9.23
N LEU A 95 6.25 16.01 -7.96
CA LEU A 95 7.04 14.83 -7.61
C LEU A 95 6.36 13.55 -8.06
N GLU A 96 5.04 13.47 -7.94
CA GLU A 96 4.25 12.34 -8.40
C GLU A 96 4.34 12.18 -9.93
N GLN A 97 4.26 13.27 -10.69
CA GLN A 97 4.44 13.25 -12.14
C GLN A 97 5.85 12.77 -12.53
N LEU A 98 6.89 13.25 -11.85
CA LEU A 98 8.26 12.79 -12.09
C LEU A 98 8.41 11.30 -11.76
N LEU A 99 7.80 10.83 -10.68
CA LEU A 99 7.77 9.41 -10.33
C LEU A 99 7.09 8.57 -11.43
N GLN A 100 5.97 9.04 -11.98
CA GLN A 100 5.28 8.37 -13.09
C GLN A 100 6.15 8.21 -14.34
N LEU A 101 7.03 9.17 -14.60
CA LEU A 101 7.93 9.13 -15.75
C LEU A 101 9.17 8.28 -15.50
N SER A 102 9.63 8.17 -14.26
CA SER A 102 10.94 7.60 -13.91
C SER A 102 10.90 6.22 -13.26
N ASP A 103 9.78 5.81 -12.63
CA ASP A 103 9.70 4.52 -11.94
C ASP A 103 9.62 3.36 -12.93
N PRO A 104 10.64 2.46 -12.97
CA PRO A 104 10.69 1.37 -13.93
C PRO A 104 9.59 0.32 -13.71
N LEU A 105 9.22 0.04 -12.43
CA LEU A 105 8.17 -0.93 -12.12
C LEU A 105 6.80 -0.40 -12.55
N LEU A 106 6.53 0.88 -12.26
CA LEU A 106 5.28 1.53 -12.65
C LEU A 106 5.11 1.57 -14.17
N ASN A 107 6.17 1.93 -14.92
CA ASN A 107 6.11 2.03 -16.38
C ASN A 107 5.91 0.64 -17.04
N ALA A 108 6.68 -0.37 -16.61
CA ALA A 108 6.50 -1.73 -17.09
C ALA A 108 5.12 -2.28 -16.73
N GLY A 109 4.68 -2.05 -15.50
CA GLY A 109 3.36 -2.48 -15.02
C GLY A 109 2.20 -1.84 -15.77
N LYS A 110 2.24 -0.53 -16.06
CA LYS A 110 1.22 0.15 -16.88
C LYS A 110 1.05 -0.51 -18.24
N THR A 111 2.17 -0.76 -18.93
CA THR A 111 2.16 -1.38 -20.26
C THR A 111 1.49 -2.75 -20.21
N VAL A 112 1.95 -3.63 -19.33
CA VAL A 112 1.44 -5.00 -19.23
C VAL A 112 -0.01 -5.04 -18.74
N MET A 113 -0.35 -4.25 -17.73
CA MET A 113 -1.71 -4.23 -17.19
C MET A 113 -2.72 -3.71 -18.22
N THR A 114 -2.35 -2.77 -19.10
CA THR A 114 -3.21 -2.31 -20.18
C THR A 114 -3.60 -3.46 -21.13
N ASP A 115 -2.65 -4.37 -21.42
CA ASP A 115 -2.92 -5.57 -22.23
C ASP A 115 -3.78 -6.61 -21.51
N MET A 116 -4.06 -6.42 -20.22
CA MET A 116 -4.88 -7.30 -19.38
C MET A 116 -6.29 -6.74 -19.10
N LEU A 117 -6.74 -5.71 -19.79
CA LEU A 117 -8.08 -5.12 -19.62
C LEU A 117 -9.23 -6.10 -19.84
N ASP A 118 -9.00 -7.13 -20.65
CA ASP A 118 -9.99 -8.20 -20.92
C ASP A 118 -10.43 -8.97 -19.66
N ILE A 119 -9.53 -9.09 -18.67
CA ILE A 119 -9.87 -9.76 -17.40
C ILE A 119 -10.50 -8.82 -16.37
N CYS A 120 -10.56 -7.52 -16.66
CA CYS A 120 -10.98 -6.48 -15.71
C CYS A 120 -12.48 -6.14 -15.73
N GLN A 121 -13.34 -6.89 -16.46
CA GLN A 121 -14.77 -6.55 -16.60
C GLN A 121 -15.49 -6.32 -15.26
N ASN A 122 -15.28 -7.24 -14.29
CA ASN A 122 -15.77 -7.13 -12.90
C ASN A 122 -14.65 -7.35 -11.88
N ARG A 123 -13.41 -7.14 -12.29
CA ARG A 123 -12.21 -7.38 -11.50
C ARG A 123 -11.27 -6.19 -11.59
N THR A 124 -10.53 -5.96 -10.55
CA THR A 124 -9.57 -4.87 -10.49
C THR A 124 -8.17 -5.44 -10.30
N LEU A 125 -7.24 -4.99 -11.13
CA LEU A 125 -5.82 -5.28 -10.98
C LEU A 125 -5.12 -4.11 -10.29
N LEU A 126 -4.31 -4.43 -9.29
CA LEU A 126 -3.46 -3.49 -8.57
C LEU A 126 -2.01 -3.90 -8.72
N LEU A 127 -1.14 -2.94 -9.02
CA LEU A 127 0.30 -3.08 -8.95
C LEU A 127 0.77 -2.55 -7.61
N CYS A 128 1.44 -3.38 -6.83
CA CYS A 128 1.86 -3.05 -5.48
C CYS A 128 3.37 -3.18 -5.31
N THR A 129 3.97 -2.34 -4.45
CA THR A 129 5.38 -2.39 -4.08
C THR A 129 5.56 -2.22 -2.58
N LEU A 130 6.71 -2.64 -2.04
CA LEU A 130 7.04 -2.42 -0.64
C LEU A 130 7.51 -0.97 -0.44
N PHE A 131 6.96 -0.30 0.56
CA PHE A 131 7.40 1.01 1.01
C PHE A 131 7.56 1.01 2.54
N LYS A 132 8.80 1.11 3.01
CA LYS A 132 9.12 0.97 4.45
C LYS A 132 8.57 -0.36 5.00
N ASP A 133 7.58 -0.30 5.89
CA ASP A 133 6.94 -1.42 6.59
C ASP A 133 5.51 -1.71 6.10
N ARG A 134 5.10 -1.14 4.98
CA ARG A 134 3.78 -1.28 4.38
C ARG A 134 3.87 -1.52 2.87
N VAL A 135 2.82 -2.04 2.29
CA VAL A 135 2.73 -2.24 0.83
C VAL A 135 1.93 -1.09 0.24
N LEU A 136 2.43 -0.46 -0.80
CA LEU A 136 1.80 0.66 -1.48
C LEU A 136 1.25 0.21 -2.83
N CYS A 137 0.00 0.53 -3.12
CA CYS A 137 -0.56 0.40 -4.46
C CYS A 137 -0.07 1.56 -5.32
N ILE A 138 0.70 1.26 -6.38
CA ILE A 138 1.30 2.26 -7.26
C ILE A 138 0.55 2.43 -8.59
N HIS A 139 -0.28 1.44 -8.98
CA HIS A 139 -1.13 1.52 -10.18
C HIS A 139 -2.36 0.63 -10.04
N GLN A 140 -3.43 1.03 -10.74
CA GLN A 140 -4.70 0.30 -10.77
C GLN A 140 -5.29 0.37 -12.17
N ILE A 141 -5.89 -0.74 -12.61
CA ILE A 141 -6.81 -0.79 -13.76
C ILE A 141 -8.07 -1.58 -13.40
N GLY A 142 -9.13 -1.38 -14.18
CA GLY A 142 -10.45 -1.94 -13.89
C GLY A 142 -11.30 -1.02 -13.02
N PRO A 143 -12.50 -1.47 -12.62
CA PRO A 143 -13.43 -0.65 -11.85
C PRO A 143 -12.87 -0.30 -10.46
N ASP A 144 -13.28 0.84 -9.94
CA ASP A 144 -12.99 1.30 -8.56
C ASP A 144 -13.89 0.67 -7.51
N HIS A 145 -14.73 -0.29 -7.93
CA HIS A 145 -15.67 -1.01 -7.08
C HIS A 145 -15.80 -2.46 -7.53
N ILE A 146 -16.22 -3.33 -6.61
CA ILE A 146 -16.63 -4.71 -6.88
C ILE A 146 -18.15 -4.77 -6.75
N THR A 147 -18.84 -5.32 -7.76
CA THR A 147 -20.28 -5.49 -7.72
C THR A 147 -20.63 -6.84 -7.09
N HIS A 148 -21.46 -6.85 -6.05
CA HIS A 148 -21.99 -8.04 -5.41
C HIS A 148 -23.50 -7.90 -5.25
N ASN A 149 -24.29 -8.78 -5.84
CA ASN A 149 -25.78 -8.74 -5.81
C ASN A 149 -26.34 -7.35 -6.17
N ASN A 150 -25.85 -6.75 -7.25
CA ASN A 150 -26.18 -5.39 -7.70
C ASN A 150 -25.74 -4.23 -6.76
N GLU A 151 -25.08 -4.52 -5.65
CA GLU A 151 -24.48 -3.51 -4.79
C GLU A 151 -23.03 -3.23 -5.22
N LYS A 152 -22.69 -1.96 -5.39
CA LYS A 152 -21.32 -1.53 -5.66
C LYS A 152 -20.57 -1.35 -4.34
N MET A 153 -19.53 -2.15 -4.14
CA MET A 153 -18.63 -2.05 -3.00
C MET A 153 -17.35 -1.32 -3.45
N PRO A 154 -17.08 -0.11 -2.97
CA PRO A 154 -15.90 0.63 -3.38
C PRO A 154 -14.61 -0.07 -2.95
N ILE A 155 -13.61 -0.03 -3.81
CA ILE A 155 -12.24 -0.45 -3.51
C ILE A 155 -11.50 0.74 -2.92
N TYR A 156 -11.52 0.86 -1.57
CA TYR A 156 -10.84 1.95 -0.85
C TYR A 156 -9.30 1.89 -0.92
N ARG A 157 -8.73 0.98 -1.68
CA ARG A 157 -7.30 0.67 -1.71
C ARG A 157 -6.70 0.76 -3.10
N GLY A 158 -7.11 1.77 -3.84
CA GLY A 158 -6.54 2.11 -5.13
C GLY A 158 -5.15 2.73 -5.04
N ARG A 159 -4.69 3.29 -6.15
CA ARG A 159 -3.40 3.97 -6.24
C ARG A 159 -3.19 5.00 -5.11
N GLY A 160 -2.00 4.98 -4.51
CA GLY A 160 -1.63 5.81 -3.37
C GLY A 160 -2.02 5.22 -2.01
N SER A 161 -2.82 4.15 -1.97
CA SER A 161 -3.25 3.54 -0.72
C SER A 161 -2.20 2.59 -0.16
N ALA A 162 -1.95 2.69 1.14
CA ALA A 162 -1.12 1.75 1.87
C ALA A 162 -1.93 0.52 2.32
N LEU A 163 -1.34 -0.66 2.14
CA LEU A 163 -1.87 -1.94 2.58
C LEU A 163 -1.06 -2.42 3.79
N PRO A 164 -1.70 -2.95 4.84
CA PRO A 164 -0.98 -3.56 5.96
C PRO A 164 -0.07 -4.69 5.48
N LEU A 165 1.17 -4.75 5.97
CA LEU A 165 2.17 -5.70 5.47
C LEU A 165 1.78 -7.17 5.66
N PHE A 166 1.13 -7.51 6.77
CA PHE A 166 0.79 -8.89 7.12
C PHE A 166 -0.60 -9.32 6.63
N GLN A 167 -1.41 -8.42 6.09
CA GLN A 167 -2.80 -8.70 5.70
C GLN A 167 -3.01 -8.57 4.19
N GLY A 168 -3.81 -9.48 3.64
CA GLY A 168 -4.17 -9.49 2.23
C GLY A 168 -3.12 -10.11 1.31
N ALA A 169 -3.57 -10.61 0.15
CA ALA A 169 -2.76 -11.39 -0.78
C ALA A 169 -1.54 -10.60 -1.30
N GLY A 170 -1.73 -9.35 -1.70
CA GLY A 170 -0.68 -8.50 -2.27
C GLY A 170 0.48 -8.24 -1.31
N SER A 171 0.17 -8.09 -0.01
CA SER A 171 1.18 -7.90 1.04
C SER A 171 1.87 -9.21 1.42
N GLN A 172 1.10 -10.28 1.61
CA GLN A 172 1.65 -11.57 2.04
C GLN A 172 2.59 -12.18 0.99
N ILE A 173 2.32 -11.99 -0.30
CA ILE A 173 3.21 -12.48 -1.35
C ILE A 173 4.55 -11.70 -1.37
N ILE A 174 4.53 -10.38 -1.15
CA ILE A 174 5.74 -9.57 -1.01
C ILE A 174 6.52 -10.00 0.23
N LEU A 175 5.86 -10.08 1.39
CA LEU A 175 6.43 -10.50 2.67
C LEU A 175 7.16 -11.85 2.55
N ALA A 176 6.51 -12.83 1.89
CA ALA A 176 7.08 -14.17 1.71
C ALA A 176 8.39 -14.20 0.90
N HIS A 177 8.62 -13.19 0.06
CA HIS A 177 9.79 -13.10 -0.80
C HIS A 177 10.87 -12.12 -0.29
N LEU A 178 10.65 -11.47 0.86
CA LEU A 178 11.68 -10.63 1.50
C LEU A 178 12.91 -11.47 1.90
N VAL A 179 14.04 -10.80 2.04
CA VAL A 179 15.27 -11.45 2.48
C VAL A 179 15.17 -11.90 3.96
N PRO A 180 15.81 -12.99 4.34
CA PRO A 180 15.61 -13.63 5.66
C PRO A 180 15.83 -12.69 6.85
N HIS A 181 16.79 -11.76 6.78
CA HIS A 181 17.05 -10.84 7.88
C HIS A 181 15.90 -9.82 8.06
N GLN A 182 15.27 -9.35 6.97
CA GLN A 182 14.11 -8.46 7.05
C GLN A 182 12.91 -9.18 7.69
N ILE A 183 12.63 -10.41 7.24
CA ILE A 183 11.57 -11.25 7.82
C ILE A 183 11.81 -11.46 9.32
N ARG A 184 13.05 -11.74 9.72
CA ARG A 184 13.41 -11.96 11.13
C ARG A 184 13.22 -10.70 11.95
N SER A 185 13.68 -9.54 11.45
CA SER A 185 13.51 -8.25 12.11
C SER A 185 12.02 -7.90 12.31
N MET A 186 11.20 -8.09 11.26
CA MET A 186 9.76 -7.85 11.33
C MET A 186 9.07 -8.76 12.34
N TYR A 187 9.46 -10.04 12.40
CA TYR A 187 8.91 -10.97 13.40
C TYR A 187 9.20 -10.50 14.83
N LEU A 188 10.43 -10.08 15.11
CA LEU A 188 10.82 -9.64 16.45
C LEU A 188 10.08 -8.37 16.92
N LEU A 189 9.73 -7.49 15.98
CA LEU A 189 9.12 -6.20 16.28
C LEU A 189 7.58 -6.21 16.24
N ARG A 190 6.96 -7.18 15.53
CA ARG A 190 5.53 -7.12 15.19
C ARG A 190 4.81 -8.47 15.36
N GLN A 191 5.14 -9.23 16.42
CA GLN A 191 4.57 -10.57 16.66
C GLN A 191 3.05 -10.56 16.78
N ASP A 192 2.50 -9.55 17.47
CA ASP A 192 1.05 -9.43 17.69
C ASP A 192 0.29 -9.25 16.36
N GLU A 193 0.81 -8.43 15.46
CA GLU A 193 0.22 -8.22 14.14
C GLU A 193 0.31 -9.47 13.26
N ILE A 194 1.43 -10.21 13.33
CA ILE A 194 1.64 -11.47 12.62
C ILE A 194 0.62 -12.52 13.11
N THR A 195 0.44 -12.62 14.42
CA THR A 195 -0.54 -13.52 15.04
C THR A 195 -1.97 -13.12 14.67
N ALA A 196 -2.32 -11.85 14.77
CA ALA A 196 -3.64 -11.34 14.38
C ALA A 196 -3.95 -11.54 12.88
N ALA A 197 -2.93 -11.51 12.03
CA ALA A 197 -3.06 -11.81 10.61
C ALA A 197 -3.23 -13.31 10.31
N GLY A 198 -3.04 -14.19 11.30
CA GLY A 198 -3.11 -15.65 11.15
C GLY A 198 -1.88 -16.24 10.41
N LEU A 199 -0.75 -15.55 10.46
CA LEU A 199 0.49 -15.99 9.82
C LEU A 199 1.35 -16.88 10.72
N GLY A 200 0.94 -17.13 11.96
CA GLY A 200 1.59 -18.02 12.93
C GLY A 200 1.76 -17.34 14.29
N THR A 201 1.79 -18.15 15.34
CA THR A 201 1.97 -17.73 16.74
C THR A 201 3.43 -17.87 17.19
N SER A 202 4.25 -18.58 16.41
CA SER A 202 5.67 -18.82 16.67
C SER A 202 6.51 -18.50 15.43
N TRP A 203 7.82 -18.25 15.64
CA TRP A 203 8.77 -18.06 14.55
C TRP A 203 8.78 -19.26 13.57
N LYS A 204 8.67 -20.48 14.09
CA LYS A 204 8.66 -21.69 13.27
C LYS A 204 7.43 -21.72 12.34
N GLU A 205 6.25 -21.46 12.88
CA GLU A 205 5.00 -21.40 12.12
C GLU A 205 5.03 -20.28 11.07
N PHE A 206 5.40 -19.08 11.49
CA PHE A 206 5.50 -17.92 10.60
C PHE A 206 6.43 -18.23 9.41
N ARG A 207 7.65 -18.72 9.69
CA ARG A 207 8.61 -19.09 8.64
C ARG A 207 8.07 -20.21 7.73
N THR A 208 7.40 -21.20 8.29
CA THR A 208 6.79 -22.29 7.52
C THR A 208 5.72 -21.77 6.58
N ASN A 209 4.82 -20.90 7.06
CA ASN A 209 3.77 -20.30 6.26
C ASN A 209 4.34 -19.45 5.11
N LEU A 210 5.35 -18.62 5.36
CA LEU A 210 6.01 -17.86 4.30
C LEU A 210 6.72 -18.76 3.29
N THR A 211 7.30 -19.88 3.73
CA THR A 211 7.93 -20.87 2.84
C THR A 211 6.89 -21.56 1.94
N MET A 212 5.72 -21.88 2.47
CA MET A 212 4.60 -22.44 1.68
C MET A 212 4.12 -21.43 0.62
N ILE A 213 3.91 -20.19 1.00
CA ILE A 213 3.54 -19.11 0.07
C ILE A 213 4.57 -18.99 -1.06
N ARG A 214 5.86 -18.97 -0.72
CA ARG A 214 6.94 -18.86 -1.71
C ARG A 214 6.96 -20.06 -2.67
N LYS A 215 6.79 -21.28 -2.19
CA LYS A 215 6.74 -22.49 -3.03
C LYS A 215 5.53 -22.50 -3.96
N GLN A 216 4.37 -22.05 -3.49
CA GLN A 216 3.14 -21.97 -4.26
C GLN A 216 3.25 -20.89 -5.36
N GLY A 217 3.98 -19.80 -5.09
CA GLY A 217 4.20 -18.68 -6.01
C GLY A 217 2.96 -17.86 -6.30
N PHE A 218 1.96 -17.92 -5.42
CA PHE A 218 0.79 -17.05 -5.39
C PHE A 218 0.14 -17.10 -3.99
N VAL A 219 -0.71 -16.13 -3.70
CA VAL A 219 -1.55 -16.10 -2.48
C VAL A 219 -2.98 -15.79 -2.87
N THR A 220 -3.91 -16.53 -2.30
CA THR A 220 -5.34 -16.16 -2.31
C THR A 220 -5.79 -15.81 -0.89
N THR A 221 -6.53 -14.73 -0.76
CA THR A 221 -7.17 -14.37 0.51
C THR A 221 -8.64 -14.01 0.29
N VAL A 222 -9.47 -14.41 1.25
CA VAL A 222 -10.89 -14.08 1.26
C VAL A 222 -11.19 -13.33 2.54
N GLY A 223 -11.94 -12.25 2.42
CA GLY A 223 -12.54 -11.59 3.58
C GLY A 223 -11.62 -10.89 4.54
N LYS A 224 -10.31 -10.81 4.25
CA LYS A 224 -9.36 -10.15 5.20
C LYS A 224 -9.64 -8.67 5.40
N LEU A 225 -10.20 -8.00 4.42
CA LEU A 225 -10.54 -6.57 4.44
C LEU A 225 -12.02 -6.32 4.22
N ASN A 226 -12.68 -7.19 3.44
CA ASN A 226 -14.11 -7.22 3.19
C ASN A 226 -14.51 -8.67 2.90
N PRO A 227 -15.46 -9.29 3.64
CA PRO A 227 -15.85 -10.69 3.49
C PRO A 227 -16.30 -11.09 2.08
N ARG A 228 -16.75 -10.12 1.30
CA ARG A 228 -17.26 -10.32 -0.06
C ARG A 228 -16.17 -10.24 -1.15
N VAL A 229 -14.91 -9.98 -0.77
CA VAL A 229 -13.79 -9.81 -1.70
C VAL A 229 -12.88 -11.02 -1.68
N LEU A 230 -12.63 -11.57 -2.85
CA LEU A 230 -11.55 -12.52 -3.14
C LEU A 230 -10.37 -11.75 -3.72
N ALA A 231 -9.19 -12.03 -3.22
CA ALA A 231 -7.95 -11.46 -3.70
C ALA A 231 -6.97 -12.57 -4.10
N LEU A 232 -6.32 -12.44 -5.26
CA LEU A 232 -5.22 -13.28 -5.73
C LEU A 232 -4.01 -12.42 -6.01
N ALA A 233 -2.84 -12.76 -5.50
CA ALA A 233 -1.59 -12.05 -5.78
C ALA A 233 -0.49 -12.98 -6.27
N VAL A 234 0.32 -12.45 -7.19
CA VAL A 234 1.51 -13.11 -7.77
C VAL A 234 2.71 -12.17 -7.58
N PRO A 235 3.92 -12.70 -7.25
CA PRO A 235 5.09 -11.87 -7.04
C PRO A 235 5.67 -11.36 -8.36
N ILE A 236 6.22 -10.16 -8.33
CA ILE A 236 7.05 -9.59 -9.39
C ILE A 236 8.48 -9.56 -8.86
N ASN A 237 9.34 -10.40 -9.41
CA ASN A 237 10.74 -10.50 -9.02
C ASN A 237 11.64 -9.87 -10.10
N ASN A 238 12.82 -9.39 -9.70
CA ASN A 238 13.87 -9.06 -10.66
C ASN A 238 14.62 -10.32 -11.13
N TYR A 239 15.57 -10.16 -12.04
CA TYR A 239 16.38 -11.29 -12.54
C TYR A 239 17.24 -11.97 -11.50
N ALA A 240 17.56 -11.29 -10.40
CA ALA A 240 18.24 -11.89 -9.25
C ALA A 240 17.28 -12.65 -8.31
N GLY A 241 16.00 -12.80 -8.68
CA GLY A 241 14.98 -13.45 -7.86
C GLY A 241 14.50 -12.63 -6.67
N GLN A 242 14.89 -11.35 -6.58
CA GLN A 242 14.47 -10.47 -5.49
C GLN A 242 13.11 -9.86 -5.79
N ILE A 243 12.26 -9.80 -4.78
CA ILE A 243 10.92 -9.21 -4.88
C ILE A 243 11.00 -7.69 -5.17
N THR A 244 10.26 -7.22 -6.13
CA THR A 244 10.13 -5.80 -6.47
C THR A 244 8.70 -5.29 -6.32
N GLY A 245 7.74 -6.20 -6.32
CA GLY A 245 6.33 -5.87 -6.18
C GLY A 245 5.43 -7.08 -6.28
N SER A 246 4.14 -6.84 -6.38
CA SER A 246 3.13 -7.87 -6.64
C SER A 246 2.05 -7.35 -7.59
N LEU A 247 1.53 -8.26 -8.40
CA LEU A 247 0.30 -8.04 -9.17
C LEU A 247 -0.84 -8.67 -8.39
N LEU A 248 -1.82 -7.87 -8.01
CA LEU A 248 -2.95 -8.23 -7.15
C LEU A 248 -4.26 -8.12 -7.95
N LEU A 249 -4.98 -9.20 -8.08
CA LEU A 249 -6.33 -9.26 -8.65
C LEU A 249 -7.35 -9.25 -7.52
N LEU A 250 -8.33 -8.37 -7.61
CA LEU A 250 -9.49 -8.29 -6.72
C LEU A 250 -10.76 -8.60 -7.49
N CYS A 251 -11.61 -9.44 -6.94
CA CYS A 251 -12.90 -9.77 -7.50
C CYS A 251 -13.94 -10.11 -6.43
N ASN A 252 -15.18 -10.35 -6.85
CA ASN A 252 -16.24 -10.81 -5.98
C ASN A 252 -15.95 -12.23 -5.46
N ASN A 253 -16.24 -12.49 -4.20
CA ASN A 253 -16.05 -13.78 -3.57
C ASN A 253 -17.24 -14.72 -3.84
N THR A 254 -17.38 -15.21 -5.07
CA THR A 254 -18.33 -16.25 -5.46
C THR A 254 -17.60 -17.55 -5.83
N ASN A 255 -18.31 -18.68 -5.85
CA ASN A 255 -17.70 -19.96 -6.24
C ASN A 255 -17.19 -19.91 -7.68
N THR A 256 -17.96 -19.33 -8.61
CA THR A 256 -17.57 -19.14 -10.00
C THR A 256 -16.30 -18.31 -10.13
N GLU A 257 -16.21 -17.18 -9.41
CA GLU A 257 -15.02 -16.34 -9.45
C GLU A 257 -13.79 -17.04 -8.84
N ARG A 258 -13.96 -17.86 -7.80
CA ARG A 258 -12.86 -18.63 -7.21
C ARG A 258 -12.24 -19.58 -8.22
N GLU A 259 -13.05 -20.30 -9.01
CA GLU A 259 -12.55 -21.19 -10.06
C GLU A 259 -11.89 -20.40 -11.20
N HIS A 260 -12.51 -19.33 -11.67
CA HIS A 260 -11.96 -18.48 -12.73
C HIS A 260 -10.60 -17.87 -12.32
N VAL A 261 -10.49 -17.36 -11.11
CA VAL A 261 -9.26 -16.73 -10.61
C VAL A 261 -8.10 -17.74 -10.52
N LEU A 262 -8.36 -18.99 -10.12
CA LEU A 262 -7.34 -20.03 -10.12
C LEU A 262 -6.85 -20.34 -11.55
N ASN A 263 -7.73 -20.33 -12.54
CA ASN A 263 -7.36 -20.53 -13.95
C ASN A 263 -6.54 -19.37 -14.53
N LEU A 264 -6.61 -18.18 -13.93
CA LEU A 264 -5.81 -17.02 -14.33
C LEU A 264 -4.36 -17.04 -13.79
N ILE A 265 -4.04 -17.90 -12.82
CA ILE A 265 -2.70 -17.93 -12.19
C ILE A 265 -1.57 -18.08 -13.21
N PRO A 266 -1.61 -19.01 -14.20
CA PRO A 266 -0.54 -19.13 -15.18
C PRO A 266 -0.33 -17.83 -15.99
N ARG A 267 -1.43 -17.19 -16.41
CA ARG A 267 -1.39 -15.92 -17.14
C ARG A 267 -0.80 -14.81 -16.27
N LEU A 268 -1.25 -14.65 -15.02
CA LEU A 268 -0.74 -13.64 -14.11
C LEU A 268 0.76 -13.82 -13.84
N LYS A 269 1.24 -15.08 -13.70
CA LYS A 269 2.66 -15.39 -13.55
C LYS A 269 3.46 -14.98 -14.80
N SER A 270 2.98 -15.30 -15.99
CA SER A 270 3.61 -14.89 -17.25
C SER A 270 3.68 -13.38 -17.39
N GLU A 271 2.60 -12.67 -17.05
CA GLU A 271 2.59 -11.20 -17.12
C GLU A 271 3.49 -10.56 -16.05
N CYS A 272 3.63 -11.14 -14.87
CA CYS A 272 4.61 -10.68 -13.87
C CYS A 272 6.06 -10.86 -14.36
N GLN A 273 6.35 -11.93 -15.10
CA GLN A 273 7.66 -12.10 -15.74
C GLN A 273 7.88 -11.04 -16.82
N ARG A 274 6.89 -10.78 -17.66
CA ARG A 274 6.93 -9.72 -18.68
C ARG A 274 7.16 -8.33 -18.07
N ILE A 275 6.51 -8.02 -16.92
CA ILE A 275 6.78 -6.78 -16.17
C ILE A 275 8.26 -6.72 -15.77
N SER A 276 8.84 -7.82 -15.31
CA SER A 276 10.26 -7.87 -14.90
C SER A 276 11.21 -7.61 -16.09
N GLU A 277 10.90 -8.14 -17.26
CA GLU A 277 11.65 -7.95 -18.50
C GLU A 277 11.60 -6.50 -18.96
N LEU A 278 10.39 -5.95 -19.10
CA LEU A 278 10.20 -4.55 -19.52
C LEU A 278 10.83 -3.56 -18.52
N LYS A 279 10.75 -3.86 -17.23
CA LYS A 279 11.41 -3.07 -16.18
C LYS A 279 12.93 -3.00 -16.39
N LEU A 280 13.58 -4.12 -16.72
CA LEU A 280 15.02 -4.13 -16.99
C LEU A 280 15.36 -3.31 -18.24
N ASP A 281 14.58 -3.47 -19.31
CA ASP A 281 14.78 -2.71 -20.53
C ASP A 281 14.60 -1.21 -20.31
N PHE A 282 13.66 -0.82 -19.49
CA PHE A 282 13.45 0.58 -19.10
C PHE A 282 14.68 1.14 -18.35
N ILE A 283 15.22 0.40 -17.39
CA ILE A 283 16.43 0.81 -16.65
C ILE A 283 17.61 0.98 -17.60
N ARG A 284 17.86 0.01 -18.49
CA ARG A 284 18.94 0.08 -19.47
C ARG A 284 18.85 1.31 -20.39
N ARG A 285 17.63 1.65 -20.83
CA ARG A 285 17.41 2.85 -21.65
C ARG A 285 17.69 4.14 -20.88
N GLN A 286 17.30 4.22 -19.61
CA GLN A 286 17.61 5.37 -18.77
C GLN A 286 19.12 5.54 -18.59
N ASP A 287 19.87 4.47 -18.32
CA ASP A 287 21.32 4.50 -18.15
C ASP A 287 22.04 4.99 -19.42
N LEU A 288 21.56 4.56 -20.61
CA LEU A 288 22.11 5.04 -21.89
C LEU A 288 21.87 6.55 -22.11
N VAL A 289 20.72 7.06 -21.73
CA VAL A 289 20.40 8.50 -21.85
C VAL A 289 21.25 9.34 -20.91
N VAL A 290 21.49 8.87 -19.70
CA VAL A 290 22.35 9.56 -18.71
C VAL A 290 23.81 9.58 -19.20
N ASN A 291 24.32 8.45 -19.67
CA ASN A 291 25.69 8.35 -20.18
C ASN A 291 25.93 9.22 -21.43
N ASN A 292 24.94 9.34 -22.32
CA ASN A 292 25.05 10.20 -23.52
C ASN A 292 24.93 11.72 -23.21
N LYS A 293 24.49 12.13 -22.03
CA LYS A 293 24.45 13.54 -21.61
C LYS A 293 25.74 13.99 -20.89
N LEU A 294 26.64 13.06 -20.58
CA LEU A 294 27.92 13.33 -19.90
C LEU A 294 29.08 13.51 -20.89
N PHE A 295 28.83 13.41 -22.18
CA PHE A 295 29.72 13.71 -23.29
C PHE A 295 29.10 14.78 -24.22
#